data_4176759d189087e125627d680e490eef
#
_entry.id   4176759d189087e125627d680e490eef
#
_cell.length_a   1.000
_cell.length_b   1.000
_cell.length_c   1.000
_cell.angle_alpha   90.00
_cell.angle_beta   90.00
_cell.angle_gamma   90.00
#
_symmetry.space_group_name_H-M   'P 1'
#
loop_
_entity.id
_entity.type
_entity.pdbx_description
1 polymer ?
#
loop_
_entity_poly.entity_id
_entity_poly.type
_entity_poly.pdbx_seq_one_letter_code
_entity_poly.pdbx_strand_id
1 'polypeptide(L)'
;MIHVGFVVDNNYCKYLAVTLASILKSSNEKDDYTFHIINDGSINDVSKAKLNELKKIRNFEIKYYSQDKKLHHEKRNDTRNDISMVTNYRLMISSILSDIDKVIFMDADLIIVNDIRELWDIDIDDCYMACCSSINDAMTVEYKKQLDIPAEYYYCNTGVMLVNLKKWREEDIEEKLFEKEKQYRGIYRFYDQCIFNITLYDKIKYINQKFNFRPGIWGNSEFMNSNYGKEGSLLDINPVVIHWASPVKPWQDNKQPFASDYFDFAKLTPYYYELQIESIYKFRKNVETKPCKLKWYKKLLSMRNSPDKKPVSYTHLRAHETGR
;
A
#
# COMPACT_ATOMS: atom_id res chain seq x y z
N MET A 1 -14.97 -9.99 -15.81
CA MET A 1 -14.39 -10.47 -14.55
C MET A 1 -13.04 -9.81 -14.35
N ILE A 2 -12.79 -9.15 -13.22
CA ILE A 2 -11.51 -8.54 -12.84
C ILE A 2 -10.90 -9.39 -11.74
N HIS A 3 -9.66 -9.85 -11.93
CA HIS A 3 -8.91 -10.62 -10.96
C HIS A 3 -7.98 -9.69 -10.18
N VAL A 4 -8.08 -9.72 -8.84
CA VAL A 4 -7.23 -8.92 -7.96
C VAL A 4 -6.55 -9.84 -6.94
N GLY A 5 -5.22 -9.79 -6.87
CA GLY A 5 -4.40 -10.66 -6.04
C GLY A 5 -3.74 -9.93 -4.87
N PHE A 6 -3.63 -10.61 -3.74
CA PHE A 6 -2.99 -10.13 -2.52
C PHE A 6 -2.15 -11.23 -1.88
N VAL A 7 -1.09 -10.83 -1.17
CA VAL A 7 -0.38 -11.72 -0.25
C VAL A 7 -0.51 -11.15 1.16
N VAL A 8 -1.19 -11.86 2.04
CA VAL A 8 -1.41 -11.42 3.42
C VAL A 8 -1.39 -12.59 4.40
N ASP A 9 -1.00 -12.32 5.65
CA ASP A 9 -1.22 -13.19 6.79
C ASP A 9 -2.53 -12.85 7.51
N ASN A 10 -2.86 -13.62 8.57
CA ASN A 10 -4.08 -13.39 9.34
C ASN A 10 -4.13 -12.00 9.99
N ASN A 11 -2.99 -11.44 10.40
CA ASN A 11 -2.93 -10.13 11.07
C ASN A 11 -3.26 -8.99 10.10
N TYR A 12 -2.98 -9.18 8.81
CA TYR A 12 -3.24 -8.21 7.75
C TYR A 12 -4.68 -8.27 7.21
N CYS A 13 -5.47 -9.28 7.55
CA CYS A 13 -6.86 -9.41 7.07
C CYS A 13 -7.73 -8.19 7.37
N LYS A 14 -7.51 -7.50 8.47
CA LYS A 14 -8.26 -6.28 8.85
C LYS A 14 -7.96 -5.10 7.91
N TYR A 15 -6.72 -4.95 7.47
CA TYR A 15 -6.33 -3.91 6.52
C TYR A 15 -6.77 -4.28 5.10
N LEU A 16 -6.59 -5.55 4.72
CA LEU A 16 -7.13 -6.10 3.48
C LEU A 16 -8.63 -5.85 3.36
N ALA A 17 -9.40 -6.02 4.45
CA ALA A 17 -10.84 -5.76 4.43
C ALA A 17 -11.18 -4.33 4.02
N VAL A 18 -10.38 -3.33 4.42
CA VAL A 18 -10.56 -1.93 4.02
C VAL A 18 -10.25 -1.74 2.53
N THR A 19 -9.16 -2.36 2.05
CA THR A 19 -8.81 -2.36 0.62
C THR A 19 -9.92 -2.98 -0.23
N LEU A 20 -10.43 -4.17 0.15
CA LEU A 20 -11.53 -4.82 -0.56
C LEU A 20 -12.81 -3.97 -0.54
N ALA A 21 -13.18 -3.41 0.62
CA ALA A 21 -14.34 -2.52 0.74
C ALA A 21 -14.20 -1.30 -0.17
N SER A 22 -13.00 -0.72 -0.30
CA SER A 22 -12.76 0.40 -1.18
C SER A 22 -12.90 0.03 -2.66
N ILE A 23 -12.38 -1.14 -3.10
CA ILE A 23 -12.59 -1.65 -4.46
C ILE A 23 -14.08 -1.80 -4.75
N LEU A 24 -14.80 -2.51 -3.88
CA LEU A 24 -16.22 -2.83 -4.07
C LEU A 24 -17.10 -1.57 -4.10
N LYS A 25 -16.71 -0.52 -3.37
CA LYS A 25 -17.48 0.73 -3.26
C LYS A 25 -17.18 1.71 -4.38
N SER A 26 -15.92 1.79 -4.85
CA SER A 26 -15.48 2.83 -5.79
C SER A 26 -15.49 2.39 -7.27
N SER A 27 -15.66 1.10 -7.53
CA SER A 27 -15.67 0.57 -8.90
C SER A 27 -17.06 0.52 -9.50
N ASN A 28 -17.12 0.42 -10.84
CA ASN A 28 -18.36 0.32 -11.58
C ASN A 28 -19.21 -0.88 -11.13
N GLU A 29 -20.51 -0.68 -10.95
CA GLU A 29 -21.44 -1.73 -10.47
C GLU A 29 -21.55 -2.95 -11.39
N LYS A 30 -21.22 -2.79 -12.67
CA LYS A 30 -21.25 -3.87 -13.67
C LYS A 30 -20.04 -4.79 -13.61
N ASP A 31 -19.03 -4.47 -12.80
CA ASP A 31 -17.81 -5.24 -12.74
C ASP A 31 -17.90 -6.36 -11.71
N ASP A 32 -17.60 -7.55 -12.16
CA ASP A 32 -17.45 -8.72 -11.29
C ASP A 32 -15.99 -8.88 -10.85
N TYR A 33 -15.80 -9.20 -9.58
CA TYR A 33 -14.48 -9.35 -8.97
C TYR A 33 -14.26 -10.77 -8.44
N THR A 34 -13.04 -11.29 -8.71
CA THR A 34 -12.49 -12.44 -7.98
C THR A 34 -11.24 -11.98 -7.23
N PHE A 35 -11.28 -12.06 -5.91
CA PHE A 35 -10.13 -11.79 -5.05
C PHE A 35 -9.34 -13.05 -4.77
N HIS A 36 -8.04 -13.02 -5.04
CA HIS A 36 -7.10 -14.12 -4.85
C HIS A 36 -6.20 -13.80 -3.65
N ILE A 37 -6.36 -14.55 -2.56
CA ILE A 37 -5.64 -14.32 -1.31
C ILE A 37 -4.61 -15.43 -1.12
N ILE A 38 -3.35 -15.09 -1.39
CA ILE A 38 -2.21 -15.97 -1.13
C ILE A 38 -1.77 -15.76 0.32
N ASN A 39 -1.56 -16.86 1.06
CA ASN A 39 -1.24 -16.79 2.49
C ASN A 39 -0.38 -17.98 2.94
N ASP A 40 0.13 -17.92 4.16
CA ASP A 40 0.96 -18.93 4.81
C ASP A 40 0.17 -20.00 5.59
N GLY A 41 -1.13 -20.11 5.34
CA GLY A 41 -2.03 -20.99 6.07
C GLY A 41 -2.51 -20.41 7.41
N SER A 42 -2.11 -19.20 7.78
CA SER A 42 -2.49 -18.58 9.07
C SER A 42 -3.90 -18.01 9.09
N ILE A 43 -4.53 -17.74 7.92
CA ILE A 43 -5.86 -17.11 7.87
C ILE A 43 -6.91 -18.07 8.41
N ASN A 44 -7.46 -17.73 9.56
CA ASN A 44 -8.45 -18.54 10.25
C ASN A 44 -9.88 -18.29 9.74
N ASP A 45 -10.82 -19.16 10.15
CA ASP A 45 -12.21 -19.11 9.68
C ASP A 45 -12.95 -17.84 10.15
N VAL A 46 -12.55 -17.25 11.28
CA VAL A 46 -13.12 -15.97 11.75
C VAL A 46 -12.75 -14.84 10.79
N SER A 47 -11.48 -14.76 10.38
CA SER A 47 -11.03 -13.76 9.40
C SER A 47 -11.68 -13.99 8.04
N LYS A 48 -11.80 -15.25 7.58
CA LYS A 48 -12.51 -15.58 6.34
C LYS A 48 -14.00 -15.17 6.40
N ALA A 49 -14.68 -15.45 7.51
CA ALA A 49 -16.06 -15.05 7.71
C ALA A 49 -16.21 -13.52 7.66
N LYS A 50 -15.36 -12.77 8.35
CA LYS A 50 -15.35 -11.30 8.32
C LYS A 50 -15.09 -10.73 6.92
N LEU A 51 -14.17 -11.31 6.15
CA LEU A 51 -13.95 -10.89 4.76
C LEU A 51 -15.17 -11.17 3.88
N ASN A 52 -15.85 -12.30 4.07
CA ASN A 52 -17.09 -12.63 3.36
C ASN A 52 -18.25 -11.69 3.71
N GLU A 53 -18.26 -11.04 4.88
CA GLU A 53 -19.28 -10.03 5.22
C GLU A 53 -19.28 -8.84 4.27
N LEU A 54 -18.17 -8.56 3.58
CA LEU A 54 -18.08 -7.50 2.57
C LEU A 54 -18.99 -7.73 1.36
N LYS A 55 -19.52 -8.95 1.19
CA LYS A 55 -20.58 -9.24 0.20
C LYS A 55 -21.85 -8.42 0.42
N LYS A 56 -22.02 -7.82 1.60
CA LYS A 56 -23.08 -6.83 1.87
C LYS A 56 -22.91 -5.53 1.08
N ILE A 57 -21.67 -5.18 0.68
CA ILE A 57 -21.39 -4.01 -0.18
C ILE A 57 -21.72 -4.36 -1.63
N ARG A 58 -21.17 -5.47 -2.11
CA ARG A 58 -21.36 -6.02 -3.46
C ARG A 58 -20.96 -7.49 -3.47
N ASN A 59 -21.59 -8.28 -4.34
CA ASN A 59 -21.18 -9.67 -4.53
C ASN A 59 -19.78 -9.77 -5.19
N PHE A 60 -19.01 -10.77 -4.79
CA PHE A 60 -17.69 -11.09 -5.32
C PHE A 60 -17.32 -12.54 -5.03
N GLU A 61 -16.33 -13.05 -5.74
CA GLU A 61 -15.67 -14.31 -5.39
C GLU A 61 -14.39 -14.04 -4.59
N ILE A 62 -14.07 -14.96 -3.66
CA ILE A 62 -12.81 -14.94 -2.92
C ILE A 62 -12.21 -16.36 -2.90
N LYS A 63 -10.97 -16.47 -3.36
CA LYS A 63 -10.20 -17.72 -3.39
C LYS A 63 -8.99 -17.59 -2.47
N TYR A 64 -8.74 -18.62 -1.66
CA TYR A 64 -7.61 -18.67 -0.73
C TYR A 64 -6.59 -19.71 -1.19
N TYR A 65 -5.32 -19.30 -1.24
CA TYR A 65 -4.19 -20.12 -1.66
C TYR A 65 -3.19 -20.20 -0.51
N SER A 66 -3.20 -21.32 0.23
CA SER A 66 -2.28 -21.53 1.34
C SER A 66 -0.97 -22.09 0.85
N GLN A 67 0.15 -21.46 1.16
CA GLN A 67 1.49 -21.88 0.81
C GLN A 67 2.22 -22.48 2.02
N ASP A 68 2.97 -23.56 1.81
CA ASP A 68 3.77 -24.17 2.89
C ASP A 68 4.97 -23.28 3.23
N LYS A 69 5.15 -23.01 4.53
CA LYS A 69 6.30 -22.26 5.07
C LYS A 69 7.65 -22.91 4.75
N LYS A 70 7.69 -24.20 4.43
CA LYS A 70 8.93 -24.94 4.13
C LYS A 70 9.64 -24.47 2.86
N LEU A 71 8.96 -23.83 1.92
CA LEU A 71 9.55 -23.29 0.70
C LEU A 71 10.53 -22.13 0.93
N HIS A 72 10.61 -21.58 2.15
CA HIS A 72 11.38 -20.36 2.44
C HIS A 72 12.32 -20.49 3.65
N HIS A 73 12.82 -21.68 3.97
CA HIS A 73 13.55 -22.00 5.20
C HIS A 73 15.02 -21.55 5.28
N GLU A 74 15.51 -20.67 4.43
CA GLU A 74 16.77 -20.01 4.70
C GLU A 74 16.51 -18.71 5.45
N LYS A 75 16.85 -18.72 6.75
CA LYS A 75 16.82 -17.52 7.61
C LYS A 75 17.64 -16.41 6.93
N ARG A 76 16.96 -15.37 6.46
CA ARG A 76 17.63 -14.13 6.07
C ARG A 76 18.15 -13.45 7.34
N ASN A 77 19.42 -13.05 7.32
CA ASN A 77 19.98 -12.10 8.29
C ASN A 77 19.47 -10.69 8.00
N ASP A 78 18.15 -10.50 7.94
CA ASP A 78 17.55 -9.20 7.71
C ASP A 78 17.06 -8.64 9.04
N THR A 79 17.56 -7.45 9.39
CA THR A 79 17.26 -6.76 10.66
C THR A 79 15.90 -6.06 10.66
N ARG A 80 15.17 -6.05 9.54
CA ARG A 80 13.83 -5.47 9.45
C ARG A 80 12.77 -6.51 9.78
N ASN A 81 12.21 -6.40 11.00
CA ASN A 81 11.16 -7.29 11.51
C ASN A 81 9.73 -6.94 11.04
N ASP A 82 9.58 -5.94 10.18
CA ASP A 82 8.29 -5.35 9.78
C ASP A 82 7.71 -5.92 8.47
N ILE A 83 8.51 -6.68 7.72
CA ILE A 83 8.05 -7.31 6.47
C ILE A 83 7.93 -8.82 6.68
N SER A 84 6.70 -9.30 6.56
CA SER A 84 6.39 -10.73 6.67
C SER A 84 7.10 -11.54 5.57
N MET A 85 7.60 -12.73 5.91
CA MET A 85 8.11 -13.73 4.97
C MET A 85 7.11 -14.08 3.84
N VAL A 86 5.83 -13.85 4.10
CA VAL A 86 4.71 -14.04 3.17
C VAL A 86 4.88 -13.23 1.89
N THR A 87 5.57 -12.09 1.93
CA THR A 87 5.84 -11.24 0.76
C THR A 87 6.58 -11.97 -0.37
N ASN A 88 7.38 -13.00 -0.03
CA ASN A 88 8.11 -13.78 -1.03
C ASN A 88 7.21 -14.64 -1.92
N TYR A 89 5.98 -14.96 -1.49
CA TYR A 89 5.02 -15.68 -2.33
C TYR A 89 4.62 -14.89 -3.58
N ARG A 90 4.89 -13.59 -3.60
CA ARG A 90 4.70 -12.75 -4.80
C ARG A 90 5.57 -13.17 -5.97
N LEU A 91 6.71 -13.82 -5.72
CA LEU A 91 7.57 -14.36 -6.78
C LEU A 91 6.94 -15.60 -7.46
N MET A 92 5.94 -16.24 -6.84
CA MET A 92 5.30 -17.48 -7.28
C MET A 92 3.87 -17.28 -7.80
N ILE A 93 3.48 -16.04 -8.12
CA ILE A 93 2.08 -15.75 -8.44
C ILE A 93 1.58 -16.45 -9.71
N SER A 94 2.43 -16.71 -10.69
CA SER A 94 2.00 -17.31 -11.96
C SER A 94 1.74 -18.81 -11.84
N SER A 95 2.46 -19.53 -10.99
CA SER A 95 2.19 -20.94 -10.68
C SER A 95 1.00 -21.09 -9.71
N ILE A 96 0.89 -20.21 -8.71
CA ILE A 96 -0.22 -20.22 -7.73
C ILE A 96 -1.55 -19.89 -8.43
N LEU A 97 -1.56 -18.90 -9.33
CA LEU A 97 -2.73 -18.43 -10.07
C LEU A 97 -2.73 -19.01 -11.51
N SER A 98 -2.51 -20.32 -11.63
CA SER A 98 -2.31 -21.01 -12.91
C SER A 98 -3.53 -20.99 -13.85
N ASP A 99 -4.72 -20.76 -13.29
CA ASP A 99 -6.01 -20.77 -13.99
C ASP A 99 -6.43 -19.39 -14.58
N ILE A 100 -5.61 -18.36 -14.40
CA ILE A 100 -5.87 -17.03 -14.94
C ILE A 100 -4.64 -16.46 -15.68
N ASP A 101 -4.88 -15.61 -16.67
CA ASP A 101 -3.83 -15.06 -17.53
C ASP A 101 -3.37 -13.65 -17.13
N LYS A 102 -4.22 -12.90 -16.41
CA LYS A 102 -3.94 -11.52 -16.00
C LYS A 102 -4.47 -11.27 -14.60
N VAL A 103 -3.76 -10.46 -13.79
CA VAL A 103 -4.15 -10.09 -12.44
C VAL A 103 -3.68 -8.68 -12.10
N ILE A 104 -4.51 -7.89 -11.40
CA ILE A 104 -4.04 -6.72 -10.67
C ILE A 104 -3.53 -7.21 -9.32
N PHE A 105 -2.23 -7.11 -9.07
CA PHE A 105 -1.62 -7.57 -7.83
C PHE A 105 -1.26 -6.38 -6.93
N MET A 106 -1.73 -6.40 -5.68
CA MET A 106 -1.65 -5.23 -4.79
C MET A 106 -1.14 -5.56 -3.39
N ASP A 107 -0.58 -4.55 -2.74
CA ASP A 107 -0.41 -4.52 -1.29
C ASP A 107 -1.77 -4.29 -0.59
N ALA A 108 -1.85 -4.56 0.72
CA ALA A 108 -3.08 -4.42 1.49
C ALA A 108 -3.11 -3.15 2.36
N ASP A 109 -2.19 -2.21 2.13
CA ASP A 109 -2.07 -0.93 2.81
C ASP A 109 -2.42 0.25 1.89
N LEU A 110 -3.47 0.08 1.12
CA LEU A 110 -3.95 1.02 0.13
C LEU A 110 -5.50 1.05 0.09
N ILE A 111 -6.05 2.09 -0.52
CA ILE A 111 -7.48 2.20 -0.83
C ILE A 111 -7.67 2.58 -2.31
N ILE A 112 -8.78 2.14 -2.87
CA ILE A 112 -9.24 2.53 -4.21
C ILE A 112 -10.31 3.60 -4.06
N VAL A 113 -10.11 4.77 -4.69
CA VAL A 113 -11.01 5.93 -4.58
C VAL A 113 -11.70 6.27 -5.89
N ASN A 114 -11.30 5.64 -6.99
CA ASN A 114 -11.92 5.74 -8.31
C ASN A 114 -11.93 4.36 -8.99
N ASP A 115 -12.56 4.25 -10.16
CA ASP A 115 -12.72 2.96 -10.85
C ASP A 115 -11.37 2.35 -11.27
N ILE A 116 -11.13 1.13 -10.80
CA ILE A 116 -9.89 0.39 -11.10
C ILE A 116 -9.92 -0.30 -12.47
N ARG A 117 -11.06 -0.26 -13.17
CA ARG A 117 -11.19 -0.83 -14.51
C ARG A 117 -10.17 -0.24 -15.48
N GLU A 118 -9.89 1.05 -15.40
CA GLU A 118 -8.87 1.67 -16.24
C GLU A 118 -7.49 1.00 -16.12
N LEU A 119 -7.12 0.54 -14.91
CA LEU A 119 -5.88 -0.22 -14.72
C LEU A 119 -6.00 -1.61 -15.35
N TRP A 120 -7.13 -2.29 -15.14
CA TRP A 120 -7.38 -3.62 -15.71
C TRP A 120 -7.33 -3.63 -17.24
N ASP A 121 -7.85 -2.59 -17.88
CA ASP A 121 -7.97 -2.50 -19.35
C ASP A 121 -6.66 -2.08 -20.04
N ILE A 122 -5.60 -1.77 -19.28
CA ILE A 122 -4.29 -1.51 -19.87
C ILE A 122 -3.80 -2.77 -20.59
N ASP A 123 -3.42 -2.59 -21.86
CA ASP A 123 -2.78 -3.63 -22.66
C ASP A 123 -1.36 -3.89 -22.14
N ILE A 124 -1.07 -5.16 -21.83
CA ILE A 124 0.24 -5.66 -21.38
C ILE A 124 0.69 -6.91 -22.16
N ASP A 125 0.16 -7.15 -23.34
CA ASP A 125 0.44 -8.37 -24.11
C ASP A 125 1.95 -8.53 -24.41
N ASP A 126 2.65 -7.41 -24.65
CA ASP A 126 4.09 -7.40 -24.92
C ASP A 126 4.95 -7.23 -23.67
N CYS A 127 4.36 -7.10 -22.47
CA CYS A 127 5.05 -6.80 -21.23
C CYS A 127 4.85 -7.92 -20.20
N TYR A 128 5.76 -8.02 -19.23
CA TYR A 128 5.58 -8.91 -18.08
C TYR A 128 4.66 -8.31 -17.04
N MET A 129 4.73 -6.99 -16.87
CA MET A 129 3.86 -6.25 -15.94
C MET A 129 3.76 -4.78 -16.33
N ALA A 130 2.71 -4.11 -15.82
CA ALA A 130 2.62 -2.66 -15.79
C ALA A 130 2.62 -2.18 -14.35
N CYS A 131 3.40 -1.13 -14.03
CA CYS A 131 3.46 -0.52 -12.71
C CYS A 131 3.95 0.93 -12.77
N CYS A 132 3.77 1.65 -11.65
CA CYS A 132 4.24 3.03 -11.54
C CYS A 132 5.72 3.09 -11.22
N SER A 133 6.45 3.99 -11.87
CA SER A 133 7.84 4.26 -11.54
C SER A 133 7.97 4.81 -10.11
N SER A 134 9.08 4.49 -9.44
CA SER A 134 9.50 5.17 -8.21
C SER A 134 10.12 6.52 -8.53
N ILE A 135 10.40 7.30 -7.49
CA ILE A 135 11.18 8.53 -7.60
C ILE A 135 12.54 8.21 -8.24
N ASN A 136 12.93 9.04 -9.19
CA ASN A 136 14.26 8.92 -9.83
C ASN A 136 15.20 9.98 -9.25
N ASP A 137 15.34 10.02 -7.92
CA ASP A 137 16.30 10.86 -7.21
C ASP A 137 17.73 10.27 -7.29
N ALA A 138 18.73 11.03 -6.85
CA ALA A 138 20.12 10.61 -6.87
C ALA A 138 20.37 9.32 -6.10
N MET A 139 19.64 9.09 -4.99
CA MET A 139 19.74 7.88 -4.18
C MET A 139 19.19 6.66 -4.94
N THR A 140 18.06 6.81 -5.64
CA THR A 140 17.47 5.75 -6.46
C THR A 140 18.37 5.43 -7.66
N VAL A 141 18.96 6.44 -8.30
CA VAL A 141 19.92 6.25 -9.41
C VAL A 141 21.13 5.45 -8.95
N GLU A 142 21.73 5.80 -7.82
CA GLU A 142 22.87 5.07 -7.26
C GLU A 142 22.49 3.65 -6.83
N TYR A 143 21.30 3.48 -6.27
CA TYR A 143 20.80 2.16 -5.88
C TYR A 143 20.54 1.25 -7.10
N LYS A 144 20.02 1.80 -8.22
CA LYS A 144 19.88 1.04 -9.47
C LYS A 144 21.21 0.48 -9.96
N LYS A 145 22.31 1.26 -9.87
CA LYS A 145 23.64 0.77 -10.24
C LYS A 145 24.09 -0.42 -9.38
N GLN A 146 23.79 -0.42 -8.07
CA GLN A 146 24.11 -1.53 -7.17
C GLN A 146 23.30 -2.79 -7.51
N LEU A 147 22.19 -2.64 -8.21
CA LEU A 147 21.31 -3.71 -8.66
C LEU A 147 21.49 -4.08 -10.13
N ASP A 148 22.51 -3.54 -10.80
CA ASP A 148 22.79 -3.73 -12.23
C ASP A 148 21.60 -3.40 -13.16
N ILE A 149 20.73 -2.45 -12.73
CA ILE A 149 19.63 -1.97 -13.55
C ILE A 149 20.15 -0.82 -14.44
N PRO A 150 20.07 -0.95 -15.78
CA PRO A 150 20.54 0.09 -16.69
C PRO A 150 19.89 1.45 -16.45
N ALA A 151 20.62 2.54 -16.69
CA ALA A 151 20.21 3.89 -16.31
C ALA A 151 18.94 4.36 -17.02
N GLU A 152 18.70 3.89 -18.23
CA GLU A 152 17.54 4.22 -19.08
C GLU A 152 16.22 3.68 -18.54
N TYR A 153 16.23 2.63 -17.69
CA TYR A 153 15.02 2.08 -17.08
C TYR A 153 14.73 2.72 -15.74
N TYR A 154 13.42 2.88 -15.42
CA TYR A 154 13.01 3.35 -14.10
C TYR A 154 12.92 2.19 -13.12
N TYR A 155 13.09 2.51 -11.84
CA TYR A 155 12.81 1.59 -10.74
C TYR A 155 11.32 1.70 -10.37
N CYS A 156 10.58 0.59 -10.37
CA CYS A 156 9.15 0.56 -10.08
C CYS A 156 8.86 0.35 -8.60
N ASN A 157 7.77 0.95 -8.12
CA ASN A 157 7.11 0.50 -6.90
C ASN A 157 6.11 -0.60 -7.23
N THR A 158 6.25 -1.76 -6.61
CA THR A 158 5.47 -2.97 -6.90
C THR A 158 4.25 -3.17 -6.00
N GLY A 159 3.89 -2.15 -5.20
CA GLY A 159 2.69 -2.22 -4.38
C GLY A 159 1.37 -2.21 -5.16
N VAL A 160 1.43 -1.85 -6.47
CA VAL A 160 0.34 -2.03 -7.44
C VAL A 160 0.95 -2.44 -8.77
N MET A 161 0.59 -3.61 -9.26
CA MET A 161 1.06 -4.16 -10.54
C MET A 161 -0.12 -4.76 -11.32
N LEU A 162 -0.15 -4.53 -12.61
CA LEU A 162 -0.95 -5.36 -13.53
C LEU A 162 0.01 -6.38 -14.14
N VAL A 163 -0.23 -7.67 -13.93
CA VAL A 163 0.72 -8.74 -14.28
C VAL A 163 0.16 -9.64 -15.36
N ASN A 164 0.98 -9.92 -16.39
CA ASN A 164 0.70 -10.89 -17.45
C ASN A 164 1.18 -12.28 -17.00
N LEU A 165 0.31 -13.00 -16.29
CA LEU A 165 0.63 -14.32 -15.75
C LEU A 165 0.84 -15.37 -16.85
N LYS A 166 0.12 -15.23 -17.99
CA LYS A 166 0.32 -16.11 -19.15
C LYS A 166 1.74 -16.00 -19.66
N LYS A 167 2.21 -14.79 -19.91
CA LYS A 167 3.59 -14.56 -20.40
C LYS A 167 4.64 -14.97 -19.36
N TRP A 168 4.34 -14.81 -18.07
CA TRP A 168 5.24 -15.29 -17.02
C TRP A 168 5.43 -16.81 -17.06
N ARG A 169 4.36 -17.57 -17.33
CA ARG A 169 4.44 -19.03 -17.48
C ARG A 169 5.15 -19.45 -18.78
N GLU A 170 4.84 -18.76 -19.89
CA GLU A 170 5.42 -19.07 -21.21
C GLU A 170 6.94 -18.83 -21.27
N GLU A 171 7.44 -17.90 -20.46
CA GLU A 171 8.86 -17.48 -20.46
C GLU A 171 9.61 -17.82 -19.17
N ASP A 172 9.07 -18.71 -18.32
CA ASP A 172 9.67 -19.19 -17.07
C ASP A 172 10.15 -18.05 -16.15
N ILE A 173 9.32 -17.01 -16.00
CA ILE A 173 9.70 -15.80 -15.26
C ILE A 173 9.92 -16.10 -13.77
N GLU A 174 9.15 -16.99 -13.16
CA GLU A 174 9.35 -17.39 -11.77
C GLU A 174 10.74 -17.96 -11.52
N GLU A 175 11.26 -18.80 -12.41
CA GLU A 175 12.61 -19.35 -12.30
C GLU A 175 13.65 -18.24 -12.34
N LYS A 176 13.51 -17.31 -13.31
CA LYS A 176 14.40 -16.12 -13.41
C LYS A 176 14.35 -15.24 -12.16
N LEU A 177 13.17 -15.06 -11.55
CA LEU A 177 13.02 -14.31 -10.30
C LEU A 177 13.76 -14.98 -9.14
N PHE A 178 13.64 -16.31 -9.00
CA PHE A 178 14.35 -17.05 -7.95
C PHE A 178 15.87 -17.07 -8.16
N GLU A 179 16.34 -17.17 -9.40
CA GLU A 179 17.78 -17.04 -9.73
C GLU A 179 18.32 -15.68 -9.30
N LYS A 180 17.59 -14.58 -9.62
CA LYS A 180 17.97 -13.23 -9.22
C LYS A 180 17.86 -13.02 -7.71
N GLU A 181 16.85 -13.58 -7.06
CA GLU A 181 16.74 -13.56 -5.59
C GLU A 181 17.99 -14.18 -4.96
N LYS A 182 18.42 -15.34 -5.43
CA LYS A 182 19.63 -16.02 -4.95
C LYS A 182 20.91 -15.22 -5.24
N GLN A 183 21.03 -14.66 -6.45
CA GLN A 183 22.19 -13.89 -6.89
C GLN A 183 22.39 -12.61 -6.08
N TYR A 184 21.31 -11.87 -5.79
CA TYR A 184 21.36 -10.54 -5.15
C TYR A 184 21.02 -10.60 -3.65
N ARG A 185 20.94 -11.79 -3.06
CA ARG A 185 20.67 -11.98 -1.62
C ARG A 185 21.71 -11.24 -0.77
N GLY A 186 21.20 -10.39 0.14
CA GLY A 186 22.03 -9.54 1.00
C GLY A 186 22.39 -8.18 0.39
N ILE A 187 22.10 -7.94 -0.89
CA ILE A 187 22.34 -6.66 -1.58
C ILE A 187 21.06 -5.83 -1.65
N TYR A 188 19.92 -6.47 -1.98
CA TYR A 188 18.66 -5.77 -2.15
C TYR A 188 18.05 -5.31 -0.81
N ARG A 189 17.39 -4.14 -0.84
CA ARG A 189 16.82 -3.47 0.36
C ARG A 189 15.30 -3.56 0.43
N PHE A 190 14.62 -3.74 -0.70
CA PHE A 190 13.16 -3.69 -0.83
C PHE A 190 12.57 -5.03 -1.28
N TYR A 191 13.17 -6.14 -0.81
CA TYR A 191 12.68 -7.51 -0.99
C TYR A 191 12.27 -7.86 -2.43
N ASP A 192 11.07 -8.41 -2.60
CA ASP A 192 10.50 -8.79 -3.90
C ASP A 192 10.45 -7.63 -4.89
N GLN A 193 10.22 -6.39 -4.43
CA GLN A 193 10.25 -5.22 -5.30
C GLN A 193 11.58 -5.09 -6.05
N CYS A 194 12.72 -5.32 -5.36
CA CYS A 194 14.02 -5.29 -6.02
C CYS A 194 14.14 -6.42 -7.05
N ILE A 195 13.69 -7.62 -6.69
CA ILE A 195 13.80 -8.79 -7.55
C ILE A 195 12.99 -8.61 -8.83
N PHE A 196 11.77 -8.08 -8.75
CA PHE A 196 11.00 -7.72 -9.94
C PHE A 196 11.73 -6.70 -10.81
N ASN A 197 12.28 -5.64 -10.22
CA ASN A 197 12.99 -4.61 -10.96
C ASN A 197 14.28 -5.14 -11.61
N ILE A 198 15.07 -5.95 -10.92
CA ILE A 198 16.30 -6.56 -11.45
C ILE A 198 16.00 -7.51 -12.61
N THR A 199 14.89 -8.25 -12.51
CA THR A 199 14.58 -9.32 -13.47
C THR A 199 13.82 -8.82 -14.69
N LEU A 200 12.96 -7.80 -14.52
CA LEU A 200 11.92 -7.47 -15.50
C LEU A 200 12.06 -6.08 -16.12
N TYR A 201 13.10 -5.29 -15.77
CA TYR A 201 13.22 -3.87 -16.12
C TYR A 201 12.96 -3.55 -17.59
N ASP A 202 13.35 -4.42 -18.51
CA ASP A 202 13.25 -4.25 -19.96
C ASP A 202 11.86 -4.57 -20.54
N LYS A 203 10.98 -5.18 -19.73
CA LYS A 203 9.61 -5.60 -20.10
C LYS A 203 8.56 -5.06 -19.14
N ILE A 204 8.87 -3.94 -18.46
CA ILE A 204 7.92 -3.21 -17.62
C ILE A 204 7.26 -2.10 -18.43
N LYS A 205 5.93 -2.06 -18.44
CA LYS A 205 5.16 -0.91 -18.92
C LYS A 205 4.97 0.09 -17.79
N TYR A 206 5.54 1.29 -17.94
CA TYR A 206 5.35 2.35 -16.95
C TYR A 206 3.99 3.01 -17.14
N ILE A 207 3.21 3.11 -16.07
CA ILE A 207 1.86 3.65 -16.07
C ILE A 207 1.73 4.89 -15.19
N ASN A 208 0.64 5.63 -15.39
CA ASN A 208 0.38 6.88 -14.69
C ASN A 208 0.30 6.69 -13.17
N GLN A 209 0.84 7.65 -12.43
CA GLN A 209 0.94 7.64 -10.97
C GLN A 209 -0.40 7.62 -10.24
N LYS A 210 -1.49 7.95 -10.90
CA LYS A 210 -2.84 7.82 -10.33
C LYS A 210 -3.17 6.40 -9.88
N PHE A 211 -2.50 5.37 -10.46
CA PHE A 211 -2.69 3.96 -10.11
C PHE A 211 -1.85 3.48 -8.93
N ASN A 212 -0.94 4.31 -8.43
CA ASN A 212 -0.16 4.01 -7.23
C ASN A 212 0.28 5.33 -6.57
N PHE A 213 -0.69 6.17 -6.24
CA PHE A 213 -0.45 7.47 -5.62
C PHE A 213 0.00 7.29 -4.17
N ARG A 214 1.18 7.82 -3.85
CA ARG A 214 1.84 7.64 -2.56
C ARG A 214 1.89 8.96 -1.77
N PRO A 215 0.98 9.20 -0.82
CA PRO A 215 0.88 10.48 -0.10
C PRO A 215 2.15 10.88 0.66
N GLY A 216 2.93 9.91 1.15
CA GLY A 216 4.18 10.17 1.89
C GLY A 216 5.30 10.82 1.06
N ILE A 217 5.16 10.83 -0.27
CA ILE A 217 6.10 11.47 -1.20
C ILE A 217 5.60 12.87 -1.60
N TRP A 218 4.35 13.17 -1.30
CA TRP A 218 3.73 14.46 -1.58
C TRP A 218 4.45 15.60 -0.85
N GLY A 219 4.83 16.63 -1.58
CA GLY A 219 5.53 17.79 -1.02
C GLY A 219 7.06 17.65 -0.97
N ASN A 220 7.64 16.54 -1.42
CA ASN A 220 9.08 16.45 -1.64
C ASN A 220 9.43 17.20 -2.94
N SER A 221 10.24 18.27 -2.84
CA SER A 221 10.60 19.12 -3.99
C SER A 221 11.40 18.35 -5.06
N GLU A 222 12.19 17.35 -4.67
CA GLU A 222 12.93 16.49 -5.62
C GLU A 222 11.96 15.58 -6.40
N PHE A 223 10.92 15.10 -5.74
CA PHE A 223 9.85 14.35 -6.38
C PHE A 223 9.07 15.21 -7.38
N MET A 224 8.74 16.45 -7.00
CA MET A 224 8.03 17.39 -7.87
C MET A 224 8.82 17.76 -9.11
N ASN A 225 10.15 17.79 -9.03
CA ASN A 225 11.06 18.11 -10.13
C ASN A 225 11.49 16.90 -10.96
N SER A 226 11.21 15.67 -10.50
CA SER A 226 11.44 14.44 -11.26
C SER A 226 10.48 14.34 -12.45
N ASN A 227 10.65 13.35 -13.32
CA ASN A 227 9.82 13.14 -14.52
C ASN A 227 8.29 13.15 -14.28
N TYR A 228 7.84 13.03 -13.04
CA TYR A 228 6.46 13.20 -12.64
C TYR A 228 5.93 14.63 -12.83
N GLY A 229 6.74 15.66 -12.64
CA GLY A 229 6.36 17.04 -12.90
C GLY A 229 6.14 17.36 -14.37
N LYS A 230 6.51 16.45 -15.28
CA LYS A 230 6.26 16.60 -16.73
C LYS A 230 4.90 16.07 -17.17
N GLU A 231 4.24 15.24 -16.35
CA GLU A 231 2.91 14.66 -16.65
C GLU A 231 1.73 15.51 -16.13
N GLY A 232 1.99 16.71 -15.66
CA GLY A 232 0.99 17.61 -15.09
C GLY A 232 1.25 17.94 -13.62
N SER A 233 0.60 18.97 -13.13
CA SER A 233 0.64 19.32 -11.70
C SER A 233 0.11 18.16 -10.87
N LEU A 234 0.78 17.84 -9.74
CA LEU A 234 0.25 16.87 -8.79
C LEU A 234 -1.14 17.26 -8.24
N LEU A 235 -1.52 18.53 -8.36
CA LEU A 235 -2.86 19.02 -8.05
C LEU A 235 -3.91 18.50 -9.07
N ASP A 236 -3.47 18.10 -10.25
CA ASP A 236 -4.33 17.58 -11.32
C ASP A 236 -4.39 16.04 -11.33
N ILE A 237 -3.63 15.36 -10.44
CA ILE A 237 -3.73 13.91 -10.28
C ILE A 237 -5.04 13.59 -9.54
N ASN A 238 -5.96 12.97 -10.28
CA ASN A 238 -7.13 12.32 -9.70
C ASN A 238 -6.76 10.85 -9.38
N PRO A 239 -6.36 10.52 -8.14
CA PRO A 239 -5.86 9.18 -7.84
C PRO A 239 -6.95 8.13 -8.02
N VAL A 240 -6.58 6.98 -8.56
CA VAL A 240 -7.39 5.76 -8.55
C VAL A 240 -7.05 4.93 -7.32
N VAL A 241 -5.76 4.83 -7.01
CA VAL A 241 -5.24 4.11 -5.85
C VAL A 241 -4.42 5.05 -4.98
N ILE A 242 -4.74 5.10 -3.69
CA ILE A 242 -3.95 5.78 -2.66
C ILE A 242 -3.24 4.71 -1.84
N HIS A 243 -1.90 4.72 -1.87
CA HIS A 243 -1.05 3.69 -1.27
C HIS A 243 -0.09 4.30 -0.24
N TRP A 244 -0.19 3.89 1.02
CA TRP A 244 0.72 4.30 2.09
C TRP A 244 1.96 3.40 2.14
N ALA A 245 2.79 3.45 1.10
CA ALA A 245 4.03 2.67 0.98
C ALA A 245 5.10 3.02 2.03
N SER A 246 4.86 4.02 2.89
CA SER A 246 5.75 4.43 3.99
C SER A 246 5.58 3.54 5.23
N PRO A 247 6.54 3.54 6.18
CA PRO A 247 6.40 2.80 7.45
C PRO A 247 5.19 3.22 8.29
N VAL A 248 4.77 4.48 8.20
CA VAL A 248 3.63 5.00 8.97
C VAL A 248 2.36 4.91 8.12
N LYS A 249 1.37 4.18 8.63
CA LYS A 249 0.09 3.92 7.97
C LYS A 249 -1.04 4.73 8.61
N PRO A 250 -2.20 4.93 7.94
CA PRO A 250 -3.33 5.70 8.49
C PRO A 250 -3.86 5.15 9.81
N TRP A 251 -3.82 3.83 10.01
CA TRP A 251 -4.21 3.19 11.29
C TRP A 251 -3.16 3.30 12.40
N GLN A 252 -2.00 3.87 12.11
CA GLN A 252 -0.94 4.15 13.09
C GLN A 252 -0.89 5.64 13.44
N ASP A 253 -1.23 6.50 12.47
CA ASP A 253 -1.28 7.95 12.63
C ASP A 253 -2.39 8.51 11.73
N ASN A 254 -3.49 8.91 12.34
CA ASN A 254 -4.65 9.49 11.65
C ASN A 254 -4.41 10.89 11.05
N LYS A 255 -3.19 11.44 11.23
CA LYS A 255 -2.75 12.67 10.57
C LYS A 255 -2.11 12.44 9.21
N GLN A 256 -1.96 11.16 8.80
CA GLN A 256 -1.49 10.88 7.45
C GLN A 256 -2.46 11.47 6.42
N PRO A 257 -1.96 12.02 5.31
CA PRO A 257 -2.84 12.47 4.23
C PRO A 257 -3.79 11.34 3.81
N PHE A 258 -5.06 11.67 3.57
CA PHE A 258 -6.14 10.73 3.21
C PHE A 258 -6.47 9.67 4.28
N ALA A 259 -6.04 9.85 5.53
CA ALA A 259 -6.43 8.92 6.60
C ALA A 259 -7.94 8.93 6.87
N SER A 260 -8.62 10.08 6.67
CA SER A 260 -10.08 10.16 6.75
C SER A 260 -10.75 9.21 5.76
N ASP A 261 -10.29 9.23 4.51
CA ASP A 261 -10.82 8.37 3.44
C ASP A 261 -10.62 6.88 3.78
N TYR A 262 -9.44 6.53 4.32
CA TYR A 262 -9.19 5.16 4.82
C TYR A 262 -10.22 4.75 5.86
N PHE A 263 -10.51 5.60 6.86
CA PHE A 263 -11.46 5.28 7.90
C PHE A 263 -12.91 5.32 7.42
N ASP A 264 -13.24 6.08 6.38
CA ASP A 264 -14.57 6.03 5.77
C ASP A 264 -14.83 4.67 5.10
N PHE A 265 -13.84 4.08 4.42
CA PHE A 265 -13.94 2.70 3.94
C PHE A 265 -13.89 1.67 5.08
N ALA A 266 -13.10 1.92 6.14
CA ALA A 266 -13.05 1.03 7.30
C ALA A 266 -14.43 0.87 7.97
N LYS A 267 -15.27 1.92 7.99
CA LYS A 267 -16.66 1.87 8.50
C LYS A 267 -17.53 0.83 7.80
N LEU A 268 -17.19 0.47 6.55
CA LEU A 268 -17.92 -0.54 5.78
C LEU A 268 -17.50 -1.97 6.14
N THR A 269 -16.52 -2.15 7.02
CA THR A 269 -15.92 -3.44 7.36
C THR A 269 -16.28 -3.87 8.78
N PRO A 270 -16.28 -5.18 9.07
CA PRO A 270 -16.46 -5.67 10.43
C PRO A 270 -15.24 -5.43 11.35
N TYR A 271 -14.20 -4.79 10.84
CA TYR A 271 -12.98 -4.45 11.58
C TYR A 271 -12.91 -2.98 12.05
N TYR A 272 -13.94 -2.18 11.77
CA TYR A 272 -13.90 -0.73 12.03
C TYR A 272 -13.49 -0.36 13.46
N TYR A 273 -14.17 -0.94 14.45
CA TYR A 273 -13.87 -0.63 15.86
C TYR A 273 -12.48 -1.10 16.29
N GLU A 274 -12.01 -2.25 15.78
CA GLU A 274 -10.66 -2.75 16.04
C GLU A 274 -9.60 -1.78 15.50
N LEU A 275 -9.79 -1.30 14.27
CA LEU A 275 -8.89 -0.33 13.63
C LEU A 275 -8.88 1.02 14.34
N GLN A 276 -10.04 1.48 14.83
CA GLN A 276 -10.11 2.71 15.64
C GLN A 276 -9.34 2.58 16.95
N ILE A 277 -9.54 1.48 17.66
CA ILE A 277 -8.84 1.21 18.92
C ILE A 277 -7.33 1.13 18.69
N GLU A 278 -6.90 0.45 17.62
CA GLU A 278 -5.49 0.37 17.24
C GLU A 278 -4.89 1.76 16.98
N SER A 279 -5.59 2.61 16.23
CA SER A 279 -5.16 3.97 15.92
C SER A 279 -4.99 4.81 17.18
N ILE A 280 -5.97 4.77 18.10
CA ILE A 280 -5.92 5.51 19.38
C ILE A 280 -4.78 5.01 20.26
N TYR A 281 -4.58 3.69 20.37
CA TYR A 281 -3.52 3.11 21.18
C TYR A 281 -2.13 3.47 20.67
N LYS A 282 -1.91 3.34 19.36
CA LYS A 282 -0.62 3.70 18.73
C LYS A 282 -0.35 5.20 18.81
N PHE A 283 -1.38 6.04 18.66
CA PHE A 283 -1.25 7.48 18.87
C PHE A 283 -0.78 7.81 20.28
N ARG A 284 -1.39 7.22 21.33
CA ARG A 284 -0.99 7.41 22.72
C ARG A 284 0.46 7.00 22.95
N LYS A 285 0.85 5.81 22.48
CA LYS A 285 2.23 5.31 22.62
C LYS A 285 3.24 6.22 21.94
N ASN A 286 2.93 6.75 20.77
CA ASN A 286 3.79 7.72 20.05
C ASN A 286 3.92 9.05 20.79
N VAL A 287 2.86 9.49 21.48
CA VAL A 287 2.89 10.71 22.30
C VAL A 287 3.74 10.49 23.57
N GLU A 288 3.64 9.33 24.19
CA GLU A 288 4.40 8.98 25.41
C GLU A 288 5.89 8.75 25.14
N THR A 289 6.25 8.15 24.01
CA THR A 289 7.64 7.81 23.68
C THR A 289 8.43 8.94 23.02
N LYS A 290 7.77 9.92 22.40
CA LYS A 290 8.42 11.15 21.99
C LYS A 290 8.38 12.11 23.17
N PRO A 291 9.53 12.48 23.79
CA PRO A 291 9.55 13.58 24.75
C PRO A 291 9.05 14.80 23.99
N CYS A 292 7.77 15.09 24.18
CA CYS A 292 7.14 16.20 23.54
C CYS A 292 7.98 17.46 23.87
N LYS A 293 8.39 18.21 22.89
CA LYS A 293 8.90 19.58 23.07
C LYS A 293 7.73 20.47 23.57
N LEU A 294 7.08 20.02 24.62
CA LEU A 294 5.98 20.66 25.35
C LEU A 294 6.51 21.73 26.30
N LYS A 295 7.61 22.42 25.92
CA LYS A 295 8.03 23.63 26.67
C LYS A 295 6.90 24.65 26.77
N TRP A 296 6.06 24.78 25.76
CA TRP A 296 4.97 25.75 25.75
C TRP A 296 3.75 25.27 26.56
N TYR A 297 3.40 23.99 26.55
CA TYR A 297 2.27 23.44 27.34
C TYR A 297 2.58 23.41 28.84
N LYS A 298 3.82 23.05 29.24
CA LYS A 298 4.28 23.22 30.62
C LYS A 298 4.26 24.68 31.05
N LYS A 299 4.58 25.62 30.14
CA LYS A 299 4.48 27.06 30.37
C LYS A 299 3.03 27.51 30.53
N LEU A 300 2.08 26.96 29.78
CA LEU A 300 0.65 27.20 29.90
C LEU A 300 0.07 26.66 31.23
N LEU A 301 0.45 25.46 31.62
CA LEU A 301 0.05 24.87 32.90
C LEU A 301 0.67 25.61 34.11
N SER A 302 1.92 26.04 34.03
CA SER A 302 2.53 26.87 35.09
C SER A 302 1.90 28.25 35.18
N MET A 303 1.41 28.83 34.07
CA MET A 303 0.64 30.09 34.08
C MET A 303 -0.77 29.92 34.66
N ARG A 304 -1.35 28.72 34.63
CA ARG A 304 -2.67 28.42 35.19
C ARG A 304 -2.64 28.25 36.71
N ASN A 305 -1.50 27.91 37.26
CA ASN A 305 -1.29 27.67 38.70
C ASN A 305 -0.58 28.85 39.42
N SER A 306 -0.51 30.02 38.78
CA SER A 306 -0.02 31.24 39.44
C SER A 306 -1.13 31.87 40.26
N PRO A 307 -0.93 32.11 41.58
CA PRO A 307 -1.99 32.60 42.47
C PRO A 307 -2.52 34.01 42.16
N ASP A 308 -1.88 34.74 41.24
CA ASP A 308 -2.14 36.15 41.02
C ASP A 308 -2.91 36.52 39.74
N LYS A 309 -3.75 35.64 39.16
CA LYS A 309 -4.56 36.03 37.98
C LYS A 309 -6.05 35.99 38.25
N LYS A 310 -6.64 37.18 38.23
CA LYS A 310 -8.09 37.42 38.15
C LYS A 310 -8.71 36.59 37.01
N PRO A 311 -9.94 36.05 37.19
CA PRO A 311 -10.60 35.24 36.16
C PRO A 311 -10.85 36.08 34.91
N VAL A 312 -10.40 35.61 33.75
CA VAL A 312 -10.71 36.16 32.45
C VAL A 312 -12.17 35.80 32.14
N SER A 313 -13.03 36.80 32.03
CA SER A 313 -14.44 36.59 31.70
C SER A 313 -14.57 36.16 30.24
N TYR A 314 -15.28 35.05 30.03
CA TYR A 314 -15.63 34.48 28.72
C TYR A 314 -16.73 35.28 27.98
N THR A 315 -16.47 36.59 27.65
CA THR A 315 -17.48 37.39 26.97
C THR A 315 -17.14 37.81 25.54
N HIS A 316 -16.09 37.25 24.91
CA HIS A 316 -15.74 37.63 23.54
C HIS A 316 -15.48 36.43 22.56
N LEU A 317 -16.37 35.44 22.55
CA LEU A 317 -16.39 34.45 21.50
C LEU A 317 -17.83 34.13 21.02
N ARG A 318 -18.61 35.20 20.77
CA ARG A 318 -19.85 35.16 20.00
C ARG A 318 -20.00 36.42 19.17
N ALA A 319 -19.25 36.49 18.08
CA ALA A 319 -19.58 37.41 16.98
C ALA A 319 -18.70 37.07 15.77
N HIS A 320 -19.11 36.05 14.99
CA HIS A 320 -18.85 35.93 13.55
C HIS A 320 -19.54 34.68 12.98
N GLU A 321 -20.84 34.55 13.34
CA GLU A 321 -21.76 33.73 12.55
C GLU A 321 -23.00 34.60 12.33
N THR A 322 -22.95 35.46 11.34
CA THR A 322 -24.09 35.91 10.51
C THR A 322 -23.56 36.91 9.50
N GLY A 323 -23.75 36.64 8.23
CA GLY A 323 -23.67 37.71 7.25
C GLY A 323 -23.06 37.35 5.90
N ARG A 324 -23.93 36.76 5.04
CA ARG A 324 -23.97 36.76 3.57
C ARG A 324 -23.12 35.75 2.85
#